data_4ef4e755b2d98fe6c74a77350eb43c7f
#
_entry.id   4ef4e755b2d98fe6c74a77350eb43c7f
#
_cell.length_a   1.000
_cell.length_b   1.000
_cell.length_c   1.000
_cell.angle_alpha   90.00
_cell.angle_beta   90.00
_cell.angle_gamma   90.00
#
_symmetry.space_group_name_H-M   'P 1'
#
loop_
_entity.id
_entity.type
_entity.pdbx_description
1 polymer ?
#
loop_
_entity_poly.entity_id
_entity_poly.type
_entity_poly.pdbx_seq_one_letter_code
_entity_poly.pdbx_strand_id
1 'polypeptide(L)'
;MLDAIDKDVLRAVADLEGIPKGAYNIRKNGQLLGRQVSANINIEADETRSGIIVKVKPGTINESVHIPVILSQAGLHDVVYNTFIIGEGADVTIVAGCGIHCGGKESEGHSGIHEFIIKSGARVKYVEKHVAIGEGSGRRILNPTTKVTMETDAYAEMELTQLGGVDEAKRVNAATIGAGSALMISERVMTDDKQMAESRNDVELVGDKSKANIVSRSVLKGDSTQNFYVNLIAKAACYGHIECDAIIMDNGRNETVPALKALHPDAELTHEASIGKIANDQLMKFMTLGLSYDDAVNRIIQGFLK
;
A
#
# COMPACT_ATOMS: atom_id res chain seq x y z
N MET A 1 -22.01 8.19 14.84
CA MET A 1 -22.68 8.15 13.53
C MET A 1 -21.69 8.70 12.51
N LEU A 2 -21.59 8.13 11.30
CA LEU A 2 -20.73 8.66 10.24
C LEU A 2 -21.32 9.97 9.71
N ASP A 3 -20.53 11.04 9.70
CA ASP A 3 -20.88 12.30 9.06
C ASP A 3 -20.54 12.30 7.55
N ALA A 4 -20.69 13.42 6.86
CA ALA A 4 -20.43 13.52 5.42
C ALA A 4 -18.94 13.33 5.10
N ILE A 5 -18.06 13.95 5.91
CA ILE A 5 -16.59 13.83 5.77
C ILE A 5 -16.16 12.38 5.94
N ASP A 6 -16.69 11.69 6.97
CA ASP A 6 -16.39 10.28 7.20
C ASP A 6 -16.71 9.40 5.99
N LYS A 7 -17.87 9.65 5.36
CA LYS A 7 -18.30 8.89 4.17
C LYS A 7 -17.40 9.17 2.97
N ASP A 8 -17.00 10.41 2.76
CA ASP A 8 -16.10 10.78 1.67
C ASP A 8 -14.72 10.13 1.86
N VAL A 9 -14.20 10.11 3.09
CA VAL A 9 -12.95 9.42 3.43
C VAL A 9 -13.10 7.91 3.22
N LEU A 10 -14.17 7.27 3.72
CA LEU A 10 -14.39 5.83 3.54
C LEU A 10 -14.51 5.42 2.07
N ARG A 11 -15.18 6.26 1.26
CA ARG A 11 -15.25 6.05 -0.19
C ARG A 11 -13.88 6.11 -0.83
N ALA A 12 -13.06 7.09 -0.45
CA ALA A 12 -11.73 7.29 -1.02
C ALA A 12 -10.74 6.16 -0.67
N VAL A 13 -10.74 5.66 0.56
CA VAL A 13 -9.74 4.70 1.04
C VAL A 13 -10.16 3.23 0.97
N ALA A 14 -11.47 2.95 0.92
CA ALA A 14 -11.96 1.57 1.00
C ALA A 14 -13.10 1.27 0.01
N ASP A 15 -13.42 2.21 -0.88
CA ASP A 15 -14.55 2.14 -1.83
C ASP A 15 -15.89 1.84 -1.13
N LEU A 16 -16.07 2.36 0.09
CA LEU A 16 -17.25 2.10 0.92
C LEU A 16 -18.19 3.30 0.95
N GLU A 17 -19.48 3.07 0.65
CA GLU A 17 -20.56 4.07 0.82
C GLU A 17 -21.07 4.16 2.28
N GLY A 18 -20.60 3.25 3.15
CA GLY A 18 -21.02 3.16 4.54
C GLY A 18 -20.35 1.98 5.25
N ILE A 19 -21.01 1.41 6.25
CA ILE A 19 -20.49 0.24 6.98
C ILE A 19 -20.46 -0.98 6.06
N PRO A 20 -19.32 -1.68 5.91
CA PRO A 20 -19.19 -2.84 5.05
C PRO A 20 -20.01 -4.03 5.57
N LYS A 21 -20.35 -4.94 4.66
CA LYS A 21 -20.88 -6.25 5.03
C LYS A 21 -19.73 -7.19 5.37
N GLY A 22 -19.91 -8.08 6.34
CA GLY A 22 -18.88 -9.04 6.76
C GLY A 22 -18.02 -8.53 7.91
N ALA A 23 -16.76 -8.95 7.96
CA ALA A 23 -15.84 -8.57 9.04
C ALA A 23 -15.28 -7.16 8.83
N TYR A 24 -15.29 -6.33 9.85
CA TYR A 24 -14.67 -5.01 9.78
C TYR A 24 -14.23 -4.47 11.16
N ASN A 25 -13.30 -3.52 11.13
CA ASN A 25 -12.90 -2.71 12.27
C ASN A 25 -12.62 -1.28 11.79
N ILE A 26 -13.57 -0.38 11.96
CA ILE A 26 -13.46 1.02 11.55
C ILE A 26 -12.96 1.85 12.72
N ARG A 27 -11.91 2.64 12.50
CA ARG A 27 -11.40 3.60 13.49
C ARG A 27 -11.64 5.03 13.03
N LYS A 28 -11.95 5.91 13.97
CA LYS A 28 -12.03 7.36 13.75
C LYS A 28 -11.28 8.07 14.86
N ASN A 29 -10.34 8.94 14.50
CA ASN A 29 -9.59 9.79 15.44
C ASN A 29 -8.98 8.97 16.60
N GLY A 30 -8.31 7.86 16.29
CA GLY A 30 -7.67 6.99 17.26
C GLY A 30 -8.63 6.07 18.05
N GLN A 31 -9.95 6.17 17.86
CA GLN A 31 -10.95 5.40 18.58
C GLN A 31 -11.67 4.38 17.69
N LEU A 32 -12.16 3.33 18.33
CA LEU A 32 -13.01 2.35 17.65
C LEU A 32 -14.38 2.99 17.35
N LEU A 33 -14.74 3.06 16.06
CA LEU A 33 -16.07 3.51 15.64
C LEU A 33 -17.05 2.33 15.52
N GLY A 34 -16.57 1.17 15.07
CA GLY A 34 -17.38 -0.05 14.96
C GLY A 34 -16.54 -1.26 14.58
N ARG A 35 -16.97 -2.42 15.06
CA ARG A 35 -16.34 -3.72 14.78
C ARG A 35 -17.40 -4.78 14.57
N GLN A 36 -17.16 -5.66 13.61
CA GLN A 36 -17.96 -6.85 13.36
C GLN A 36 -17.06 -8.02 12.96
N VAL A 37 -17.36 -9.19 13.43
CA VAL A 37 -16.70 -10.45 13.05
C VAL A 37 -17.59 -11.26 12.12
N SER A 38 -17.03 -12.26 11.43
CA SER A 38 -17.79 -13.26 10.70
C SER A 38 -17.69 -14.65 11.37
N ALA A 39 -18.29 -15.65 10.77
CA ALA A 39 -18.16 -17.02 11.25
C ALA A 39 -16.72 -17.54 11.19
N ASN A 40 -15.93 -17.03 10.23
CA ASN A 40 -14.57 -17.51 9.94
C ASN A 40 -13.48 -16.47 10.23
N ILE A 41 -13.84 -15.21 10.43
CA ILE A 41 -12.89 -14.12 10.71
C ILE A 41 -13.22 -13.52 12.08
N ASN A 42 -12.29 -13.66 13.03
CA ASN A 42 -12.35 -13.03 14.34
C ASN A 42 -11.48 -11.78 14.38
N ILE A 43 -11.91 -10.75 15.11
CA ILE A 43 -11.19 -9.50 15.32
C ILE A 43 -11.18 -9.19 16.81
N GLU A 44 -10.02 -9.24 17.42
CA GLU A 44 -9.80 -8.96 18.85
C GLU A 44 -9.02 -7.66 19.01
N ALA A 45 -9.19 -6.96 20.14
CA ALA A 45 -8.26 -5.90 20.51
C ALA A 45 -6.90 -6.50 20.87
N ASP A 46 -5.81 -5.83 20.50
CA ASP A 46 -4.49 -6.17 21.03
C ASP A 46 -4.40 -5.59 22.45
N GLU A 47 -4.26 -6.44 23.46
CA GLU A 47 -4.23 -6.01 24.86
C GLU A 47 -2.91 -5.34 25.25
N THR A 48 -1.88 -5.47 24.43
CA THR A 48 -0.53 -4.98 24.71
C THR A 48 -0.22 -3.62 24.09
N ARG A 49 -0.97 -3.25 23.04
CA ARG A 49 -0.74 -2.02 22.26
C ARG A 49 -2.01 -1.56 21.55
N SER A 50 -2.07 -0.30 21.13
CA SER A 50 -3.21 0.19 20.33
C SER A 50 -3.30 -0.56 19.01
N GLY A 51 -4.32 -1.38 18.81
CA GLY A 51 -4.49 -2.15 17.57
C GLY A 51 -5.43 -3.33 17.68
N ILE A 52 -5.32 -4.24 16.72
CA ILE A 52 -6.17 -5.43 16.62
C ILE A 52 -5.37 -6.66 16.19
N ILE A 53 -5.90 -7.83 16.53
CA ILE A 53 -5.48 -9.12 16.01
C ILE A 53 -6.64 -9.68 15.18
N VAL A 54 -6.43 -9.85 13.89
CA VAL A 54 -7.37 -10.46 12.96
C VAL A 54 -6.95 -11.92 12.75
N LYS A 55 -7.83 -12.86 13.10
CA LYS A 55 -7.59 -14.30 12.95
C LYS A 55 -8.55 -14.86 11.91
N VAL A 56 -8.02 -15.36 10.81
CA VAL A 56 -8.77 -16.05 9.77
C VAL A 56 -8.63 -17.56 9.98
N LYS A 57 -9.74 -18.28 10.04
CA LYS A 57 -9.73 -19.73 10.22
C LYS A 57 -9.12 -20.45 9.00
N PRO A 58 -8.49 -21.61 9.19
CA PRO A 58 -8.06 -22.45 8.07
C PRO A 58 -9.21 -22.77 7.11
N GLY A 59 -8.90 -22.79 5.79
CA GLY A 59 -9.87 -23.11 4.74
C GLY A 59 -10.98 -22.08 4.52
N THR A 60 -10.88 -20.87 5.07
CA THR A 60 -11.81 -19.76 4.78
C THR A 60 -11.65 -19.33 3.33
N ILE A 61 -12.74 -19.25 2.56
CA ILE A 61 -12.70 -18.92 1.13
C ILE A 61 -13.64 -17.77 0.81
N ASN A 62 -13.15 -16.80 -0.01
CA ASN A 62 -13.92 -15.68 -0.52
C ASN A 62 -14.54 -14.76 0.55
N GLU A 63 -13.88 -14.62 1.69
CA GLU A 63 -14.26 -13.62 2.70
C GLU A 63 -13.33 -12.41 2.66
N SER A 64 -13.83 -11.29 3.17
CA SER A 64 -13.05 -10.06 3.29
C SER A 64 -13.14 -9.44 4.67
N VAL A 65 -12.10 -8.69 5.03
CA VAL A 65 -12.10 -7.84 6.22
C VAL A 65 -11.71 -6.42 5.84
N HIS A 66 -12.43 -5.43 6.37
CA HIS A 66 -12.19 -4.02 6.13
C HIS A 66 -11.72 -3.32 7.40
N ILE A 67 -10.59 -2.63 7.33
CA ILE A 67 -9.99 -1.92 8.47
C ILE A 67 -9.63 -0.46 8.15
N PRO A 68 -10.57 0.36 7.65
CA PRO A 68 -10.28 1.76 7.33
C PRO A 68 -10.07 2.60 8.60
N VAL A 69 -9.21 3.62 8.47
CA VAL A 69 -8.95 4.64 9.48
C VAL A 69 -9.32 6.02 8.95
N ILE A 70 -10.07 6.77 9.74
CA ILE A 70 -10.48 8.14 9.45
C ILE A 70 -9.81 9.07 10.45
N LEU A 71 -9.04 10.04 9.97
CA LEU A 71 -8.52 11.14 10.77
C LEU A 71 -9.14 12.44 10.30
N SER A 72 -9.81 13.14 11.20
CA SER A 72 -10.48 14.43 10.95
C SER A 72 -10.33 15.42 12.12
N GLN A 73 -9.48 15.07 13.09
CA GLN A 73 -9.20 15.91 14.27
C GLN A 73 -7.82 16.53 14.12
N ALA A 74 -7.77 17.85 14.08
CA ALA A 74 -6.53 18.61 13.97
C ALA A 74 -5.53 18.27 15.10
N GLY A 75 -4.26 18.18 14.76
CA GLY A 75 -3.17 17.88 15.68
C GLY A 75 -3.08 16.42 16.13
N LEU A 76 -3.90 15.52 15.61
CA LEU A 76 -3.88 14.11 15.99
C LEU A 76 -2.78 13.34 15.24
N HIS A 77 -1.96 12.60 16.01
CA HIS A 77 -1.03 11.60 15.51
C HIS A 77 -1.43 10.24 16.08
N ASP A 78 -2.00 9.37 15.24
CA ASP A 78 -2.45 8.04 15.63
C ASP A 78 -1.44 6.96 15.19
N VAL A 79 -1.11 6.05 16.12
CA VAL A 79 -0.26 4.88 15.83
C VAL A 79 -1.07 3.62 16.14
N VAL A 80 -1.18 2.72 15.18
CA VAL A 80 -1.97 1.50 15.32
C VAL A 80 -1.22 0.27 14.84
N TYR A 81 -1.34 -0.83 15.60
CA TYR A 81 -0.71 -2.11 15.29
C TYR A 81 -1.79 -3.14 14.95
N ASN A 82 -1.71 -3.70 13.75
CA ASN A 82 -2.68 -4.70 13.31
C ASN A 82 -1.93 -5.99 12.92
N THR A 83 -2.25 -7.08 13.59
CA THR A 83 -1.68 -8.39 13.28
C THR A 83 -2.74 -9.24 12.57
N PHE A 84 -2.38 -9.79 11.42
CA PHE A 84 -3.23 -10.67 10.60
C PHE A 84 -2.66 -12.07 10.61
N ILE A 85 -3.38 -13.02 11.20
CA ILE A 85 -3.03 -14.44 11.22
C ILE A 85 -3.96 -15.14 10.24
N ILE A 86 -3.43 -15.53 9.09
CA ILE A 86 -4.19 -16.13 7.99
C ILE A 86 -4.01 -17.65 8.08
N GLY A 87 -5.09 -18.36 8.36
CA GLY A 87 -5.07 -19.81 8.55
C GLY A 87 -4.71 -20.58 7.28
N GLU A 88 -4.24 -21.80 7.47
CA GLU A 88 -3.80 -22.70 6.40
C GLU A 88 -4.87 -22.85 5.31
N GLY A 89 -4.46 -22.73 4.04
CA GLY A 89 -5.34 -22.86 2.88
C GLY A 89 -6.49 -21.83 2.79
N ALA A 90 -6.45 -20.74 3.58
CA ALA A 90 -7.45 -19.68 3.47
C ALA A 90 -7.22 -18.81 2.23
N ASP A 91 -8.30 -18.25 1.66
CA ASP A 91 -8.29 -17.29 0.54
C ASP A 91 -9.15 -16.08 0.93
N VAL A 92 -8.49 -14.94 1.22
CA VAL A 92 -9.16 -13.78 1.79
C VAL A 92 -8.63 -12.46 1.22
N THR A 93 -9.53 -11.46 1.18
CA THR A 93 -9.19 -10.08 0.85
C THR A 93 -9.19 -9.21 2.11
N ILE A 94 -8.12 -8.44 2.30
CA ILE A 94 -8.00 -7.46 3.38
C ILE A 94 -7.94 -6.07 2.74
N VAL A 95 -8.91 -5.22 3.09
CA VAL A 95 -8.99 -3.84 2.62
C VAL A 95 -8.66 -2.91 3.78
N ALA A 96 -7.55 -2.22 3.65
CA ALA A 96 -7.09 -1.25 4.62
C ALA A 96 -6.99 0.14 3.99
N GLY A 97 -6.70 1.12 4.79
CA GLY A 97 -6.35 2.45 4.32
C GLY A 97 -6.60 3.50 5.36
N CYS A 98 -5.92 4.61 5.19
CA CYS A 98 -6.08 5.78 6.04
C CYS A 98 -6.41 6.99 5.20
N GLY A 99 -7.47 7.69 5.59
CA GLY A 99 -7.80 9.00 5.03
C GLY A 99 -7.66 10.08 6.09
N ILE A 100 -6.90 11.12 5.75
CA ILE A 100 -6.75 12.33 6.57
C ILE A 100 -7.60 13.43 5.96
N HIS A 101 -8.52 13.99 6.75
CA HIS A 101 -9.21 15.23 6.40
C HIS A 101 -8.64 16.38 7.21
N CYS A 102 -7.68 17.11 6.63
CA CYS A 102 -7.09 18.27 7.28
C CYS A 102 -7.98 19.51 7.09
N GLY A 103 -8.60 19.97 8.18
CA GLY A 103 -9.41 21.20 8.22
C GLY A 103 -8.73 22.35 8.95
N GLY A 104 -7.56 22.15 9.54
CA GLY A 104 -6.89 23.08 10.43
C GLY A 104 -5.48 23.51 10.00
N LYS A 105 -4.72 24.04 10.96
CA LYS A 105 -3.32 24.47 10.79
C LYS A 105 -2.33 23.51 11.45
N GLU A 106 -2.78 22.61 12.29
CA GLU A 106 -1.95 21.65 13.00
C GLU A 106 -1.68 20.43 12.11
N SER A 107 -0.50 19.83 12.26
CA SER A 107 -0.18 18.61 11.49
C SER A 107 -0.95 17.41 12.03
N GLU A 108 -1.36 16.58 11.13
CA GLU A 108 -2.06 15.32 11.40
C GLU A 108 -1.26 14.16 10.84
N GLY A 109 -1.25 13.04 11.54
CA GLY A 109 -0.47 11.90 11.10
C GLY A 109 -1.05 10.55 11.49
N HIS A 110 -0.76 9.54 10.65
CA HIS A 110 -1.09 8.16 10.94
C HIS A 110 0.08 7.24 10.64
N SER A 111 0.34 6.31 11.55
CA SER A 111 1.31 5.23 11.39
C SER A 111 0.61 3.89 11.61
N GLY A 112 0.22 3.23 10.53
CA GLY A 112 -0.32 1.86 10.57
C GLY A 112 0.83 0.86 10.47
N ILE A 113 0.99 0.01 11.51
CA ILE A 113 1.94 -1.09 11.51
C ILE A 113 1.14 -2.38 11.33
N HIS A 114 1.31 -3.02 10.16
CA HIS A 114 0.55 -4.20 9.75
C HIS A 114 1.49 -5.40 9.66
N GLU A 115 1.22 -6.44 10.42
CA GLU A 115 1.99 -7.67 10.45
C GLU A 115 1.14 -8.83 9.95
N PHE A 116 1.59 -9.47 8.87
CA PHE A 116 0.93 -10.62 8.24
C PHE A 116 1.70 -11.91 8.54
N ILE A 117 1.02 -12.88 9.12
CA ILE A 117 1.49 -14.26 9.31
C ILE A 117 0.62 -15.14 8.41
N ILE A 118 1.15 -15.51 7.25
CA ILE A 118 0.42 -16.24 6.22
C ILE A 118 0.83 -17.71 6.27
N LYS A 119 -0.10 -18.55 6.69
CA LYS A 119 0.12 -19.98 6.86
C LYS A 119 0.18 -20.73 5.54
N SER A 120 0.63 -21.98 5.58
CA SER A 120 0.86 -22.80 4.40
C SER A 120 -0.35 -22.89 3.48
N GLY A 121 -0.13 -22.73 2.17
CA GLY A 121 -1.17 -22.77 1.14
C GLY A 121 -2.18 -21.62 1.16
N ALA A 122 -2.07 -20.66 2.08
CA ALA A 122 -3.01 -19.56 2.16
C ALA A 122 -2.77 -18.50 1.07
N ARG A 123 -3.83 -17.82 0.66
CA ARG A 123 -3.84 -16.75 -0.33
C ARG A 123 -4.40 -15.46 0.29
N VAL A 124 -3.68 -14.37 0.12
CA VAL A 124 -4.08 -13.06 0.64
C VAL A 124 -4.00 -12.02 -0.46
N LYS A 125 -5.11 -11.30 -0.67
CA LYS A 125 -5.08 -10.03 -1.38
C LYS A 125 -5.20 -8.90 -0.35
N TYR A 126 -4.18 -8.06 -0.25
CA TYR A 126 -4.16 -6.89 0.59
C TYR A 126 -4.23 -5.62 -0.27
N VAL A 127 -5.24 -4.80 -0.03
CA VAL A 127 -5.45 -3.53 -0.73
C VAL A 127 -5.35 -2.41 0.30
N GLU A 128 -4.38 -1.54 0.15
CA GLU A 128 -4.18 -0.38 1.02
C GLU A 128 -4.23 0.91 0.20
N LYS A 129 -5.10 1.84 0.60
CA LYS A 129 -5.18 3.15 -0.02
C LYS A 129 -4.93 4.25 1.02
N HIS A 130 -4.06 5.18 0.67
CA HIS A 130 -3.80 6.37 1.46
C HIS A 130 -4.21 7.62 0.69
N VAL A 131 -4.98 8.48 1.34
CA VAL A 131 -5.43 9.74 0.75
C VAL A 131 -5.48 10.82 1.82
N ALA A 132 -5.16 12.05 1.45
CA ALA A 132 -5.40 13.20 2.28
C ALA A 132 -6.20 14.25 1.51
N ILE A 133 -7.21 14.81 2.17
CA ILE A 133 -8.16 15.78 1.62
C ILE A 133 -8.33 16.97 2.58
N GLY A 134 -9.05 18.00 2.15
CA GLY A 134 -9.32 19.20 2.94
C GLY A 134 -8.39 20.37 2.61
N GLU A 135 -8.84 21.57 2.96
CA GLU A 135 -8.19 22.85 2.60
C GLU A 135 -7.31 23.40 3.74
N GLY A 136 -7.15 22.66 4.83
CA GLY A 136 -6.29 23.09 5.94
C GLY A 136 -4.82 23.18 5.54
N SER A 137 -4.07 24.06 6.22
CA SER A 137 -2.64 24.27 5.99
C SER A 137 -1.73 23.40 6.84
N GLY A 138 -2.28 22.55 7.72
CA GLY A 138 -1.55 21.57 8.52
C GLY A 138 -0.94 20.49 7.64
N ARG A 139 0.24 19.95 8.04
CA ARG A 139 0.89 18.86 7.31
C ARG A 139 0.16 17.55 7.50
N ARG A 140 0.05 16.77 6.46
CA ARG A 140 -0.58 15.44 6.41
C ARG A 140 0.51 14.39 6.26
N ILE A 141 0.69 13.57 7.32
CA ILE A 141 1.82 12.64 7.43
C ILE A 141 1.31 11.21 7.49
N LEU A 142 1.83 10.33 6.64
CA LEU A 142 1.47 8.92 6.60
C LEU A 142 2.71 8.03 6.60
N ASN A 143 2.88 7.24 7.66
CA ASN A 143 4.04 6.36 7.82
C ASN A 143 3.62 4.89 7.98
N PRO A 144 3.14 4.22 6.92
CA PRO A 144 2.73 2.83 6.99
C PRO A 144 3.94 1.89 7.05
N THR A 145 3.80 0.82 7.83
CA THR A 145 4.75 -0.28 7.89
C THR A 145 4.02 -1.59 7.66
N THR A 146 4.49 -2.40 6.71
CA THR A 146 3.92 -3.72 6.43
C THR A 146 5.00 -4.78 6.56
N LYS A 147 4.75 -5.79 7.44
CA LYS A 147 5.63 -6.95 7.61
C LYS A 147 4.89 -8.20 7.19
N VAL A 148 5.53 -9.05 6.38
CA VAL A 148 4.93 -10.25 5.82
C VAL A 148 5.81 -11.45 6.10
N THR A 149 5.28 -12.46 6.76
CA THR A 149 5.92 -13.76 6.91
C THR A 149 5.05 -14.80 6.22
N MET A 150 5.63 -15.49 5.23
CA MET A 150 4.92 -16.51 4.44
C MET A 150 5.52 -17.88 4.72
N GLU A 151 4.67 -18.81 5.09
CA GLU A 151 5.03 -20.24 5.18
C GLU A 151 5.08 -20.87 3.79
N THR A 152 5.06 -22.20 3.69
CA THR A 152 5.19 -22.93 2.43
C THR A 152 3.95 -22.79 1.54
N ASP A 153 4.17 -22.66 0.21
CA ASP A 153 3.12 -22.65 -0.84
C ASP A 153 2.05 -21.55 -0.66
N ALA A 154 2.37 -20.48 0.07
CA ALA A 154 1.49 -19.35 0.28
C ALA A 154 1.57 -18.33 -0.88
N TYR A 155 0.51 -17.55 -1.07
CA TYR A 155 0.44 -16.47 -2.05
C TYR A 155 -0.01 -15.17 -1.40
N ALA A 156 0.68 -14.08 -1.67
CA ALA A 156 0.26 -12.76 -1.24
C ALA A 156 0.38 -11.73 -2.38
N GLU A 157 -0.67 -10.93 -2.55
CA GLU A 157 -0.73 -9.78 -3.44
C GLU A 157 -0.98 -8.53 -2.61
N MET A 158 -0.05 -7.56 -2.66
CA MET A 158 -0.08 -6.31 -1.91
C MET A 158 -0.24 -5.15 -2.88
N GLU A 159 -1.42 -4.54 -2.93
CA GLU A 159 -1.71 -3.33 -3.70
C GLU A 159 -1.64 -2.11 -2.78
N LEU A 160 -0.61 -1.29 -2.94
CA LEU A 160 -0.30 -0.17 -2.06
C LEU A 160 -0.40 1.14 -2.85
N THR A 161 -1.43 1.94 -2.55
CA THR A 161 -1.76 3.12 -3.37
C THR A 161 -1.75 4.40 -2.54
N GLN A 162 -1.04 5.44 -3.04
CA GLN A 162 -1.04 6.79 -2.49
C GLN A 162 -1.09 7.80 -3.63
N LEU A 163 -2.26 8.36 -3.92
CA LEU A 163 -2.49 9.22 -5.08
C LEU A 163 -2.78 10.67 -4.70
N GLY A 164 -1.84 11.30 -3.98
CA GLY A 164 -1.86 12.73 -3.70
C GLY A 164 -2.43 13.14 -2.34
N GLY A 165 -2.29 14.43 -2.05
CA GLY A 165 -2.77 15.08 -0.84
C GLY A 165 -1.94 14.85 0.42
N VAL A 166 -0.99 13.92 0.42
CA VAL A 166 -0.12 13.59 1.55
C VAL A 166 1.18 14.39 1.44
N ASP A 167 1.49 15.21 2.45
CA ASP A 167 2.67 16.08 2.42
C ASP A 167 3.97 15.32 2.67
N GLU A 168 3.92 14.32 3.55
CA GLU A 168 5.06 13.43 3.84
C GLU A 168 4.59 12.00 4.04
N ALA A 169 5.21 11.06 3.32
CA ALA A 169 4.99 9.64 3.52
C ALA A 169 6.31 8.89 3.63
N LYS A 170 6.39 7.98 4.62
CA LYS A 170 7.50 7.02 4.75
C LYS A 170 6.95 5.62 4.92
N ARG A 171 6.96 4.86 3.83
CA ARG A 171 6.53 3.47 3.79
C ARG A 171 7.69 2.53 4.04
N VAL A 172 7.47 1.52 4.87
CA VAL A 172 8.43 0.43 5.08
C VAL A 172 7.72 -0.90 4.88
N ASN A 173 8.18 -1.68 3.92
CA ASN A 173 7.71 -3.05 3.70
C ASN A 173 8.85 -4.03 3.98
N ALA A 174 8.59 -5.09 4.73
CA ALA A 174 9.54 -6.17 4.96
C ALA A 174 8.85 -7.51 4.75
N ALA A 175 9.51 -8.44 4.03
CA ALA A 175 8.92 -9.76 3.76
C ALA A 175 9.95 -10.88 3.88
N THR A 176 9.51 -12.02 4.43
CA THR A 176 10.23 -13.28 4.43
C THR A 176 9.38 -14.34 3.75
N ILE A 177 9.89 -14.93 2.67
CA ILE A 177 9.11 -15.76 1.76
C ILE A 177 9.60 -17.22 1.82
N GLY A 178 8.73 -18.11 2.32
CA GLY A 178 8.96 -19.54 2.46
C GLY A 178 8.94 -20.30 1.12
N ALA A 179 9.23 -21.58 1.18
CA ALA A 179 9.34 -22.45 0.00
C ALA A 179 8.04 -22.51 -0.82
N GLY A 180 8.14 -22.47 -2.15
CA GLY A 180 7.00 -22.52 -3.07
C GLY A 180 6.08 -21.30 -3.05
N SER A 181 6.33 -20.32 -2.16
CA SER A 181 5.47 -19.15 -1.97
C SER A 181 5.77 -18.04 -2.96
N ALA A 182 4.76 -17.20 -3.24
CA ALA A 182 4.90 -16.07 -4.13
C ALA A 182 4.33 -14.78 -3.52
N LEU A 183 5.13 -13.71 -3.53
CA LEU A 183 4.75 -12.36 -3.13
C LEU A 183 4.75 -11.42 -4.33
N MET A 184 3.64 -10.70 -4.50
CA MET A 184 3.50 -9.60 -5.45
C MET A 184 3.31 -8.31 -4.65
N ILE A 185 4.15 -7.29 -4.86
CA ILE A 185 3.97 -5.94 -4.33
C ILE A 185 3.78 -4.99 -5.51
N SER A 186 2.70 -4.23 -5.49
CA SER A 186 2.37 -3.21 -6.49
C SER A 186 2.19 -1.87 -5.78
N GLU A 187 3.17 -0.98 -5.89
CA GLU A 187 3.11 0.37 -5.34
C GLU A 187 2.72 1.37 -6.42
N ARG A 188 1.77 2.25 -6.10
CA ARG A 188 1.36 3.37 -6.95
C ARG A 188 1.41 4.64 -6.15
N VAL A 189 2.34 5.52 -6.49
CA VAL A 189 2.58 6.76 -5.74
C VAL A 189 2.50 7.96 -6.66
N MET A 190 1.72 8.96 -6.27
CA MET A 190 1.69 10.25 -6.95
C MET A 190 1.94 11.35 -5.93
N THR A 191 2.86 12.26 -6.24
CA THR A 191 3.18 13.44 -5.45
C THR A 191 3.10 14.70 -6.30
N ASP A 192 2.75 15.81 -5.67
CA ASP A 192 2.63 17.14 -6.30
C ASP A 192 3.18 18.22 -5.38
N ASP A 193 3.34 19.44 -5.89
CA ASP A 193 3.89 20.59 -5.16
C ASP A 193 5.23 20.27 -4.48
N LYS A 194 5.28 20.28 -3.14
CA LYS A 194 6.46 20.01 -2.31
C LYS A 194 6.33 18.70 -1.51
N GLN A 195 5.41 17.85 -1.92
CA GLN A 195 5.18 16.55 -1.26
C GLN A 195 6.38 15.64 -1.35
N MET A 196 6.58 14.82 -0.31
CA MET A 196 7.67 13.86 -0.23
C MET A 196 7.12 12.47 0.03
N ALA A 197 7.58 11.49 -0.74
CA ALA A 197 7.30 10.09 -0.48
C ALA A 197 8.60 9.28 -0.48
N GLU A 198 8.78 8.44 0.54
CA GLU A 198 9.85 7.47 0.62
C GLU A 198 9.22 6.08 0.78
N SER A 199 9.68 5.11 -0.02
CA SER A 199 9.31 3.72 0.13
C SER A 199 10.56 2.86 0.23
N ARG A 200 10.59 1.97 1.23
CA ARG A 200 11.63 0.98 1.45
C ARG A 200 11.03 -0.42 1.46
N ASN A 201 11.57 -1.29 0.62
CA ASN A 201 11.15 -2.68 0.50
C ASN A 201 12.33 -3.61 0.80
N ASP A 202 12.29 -4.35 1.91
CA ASP A 202 13.29 -5.34 2.30
C ASP A 202 12.66 -6.74 2.17
N VAL A 203 13.06 -7.51 1.14
CA VAL A 203 12.44 -8.80 0.81
C VAL A 203 13.49 -9.91 0.80
N GLU A 204 13.24 -10.96 1.58
CA GLU A 204 14.08 -12.14 1.68
C GLU A 204 13.37 -13.39 1.13
N LEU A 205 13.96 -14.00 0.11
CA LEU A 205 13.56 -15.28 -0.45
C LEU A 205 14.36 -16.38 0.24
N VAL A 206 13.74 -17.05 1.23
CA VAL A 206 14.45 -18.02 2.10
C VAL A 206 14.17 -19.48 1.74
N GLY A 207 13.11 -19.73 0.96
CA GLY A 207 12.72 -21.08 0.58
C GLY A 207 12.93 -21.36 -0.91
N ASP A 208 13.18 -22.62 -1.26
CA ASP A 208 13.28 -23.06 -2.65
C ASP A 208 11.99 -22.79 -3.42
N LYS A 209 12.13 -22.41 -4.69
CA LYS A 209 11.02 -22.06 -5.61
C LYS A 209 10.18 -20.87 -5.13
N SER A 210 10.63 -20.14 -4.12
CA SER A 210 9.97 -18.90 -3.73
C SER A 210 10.11 -17.83 -4.83
N LYS A 211 9.12 -16.91 -4.88
CA LYS A 211 9.07 -15.86 -5.90
C LYS A 211 8.72 -14.51 -5.27
N ALA A 212 9.35 -13.45 -5.75
CA ALA A 212 8.95 -12.08 -5.46
C ALA A 212 8.88 -11.26 -6.74
N ASN A 213 7.83 -10.48 -6.88
CA ASN A 213 7.71 -9.46 -7.91
C ASN A 213 7.33 -8.13 -7.26
N ILE A 214 8.16 -7.11 -7.43
CA ILE A 214 7.98 -5.80 -6.82
C ILE A 214 7.90 -4.76 -7.93
N VAL A 215 6.73 -4.14 -8.09
CA VAL A 215 6.47 -3.13 -9.11
C VAL A 215 6.18 -1.81 -8.43
N SER A 216 6.94 -0.76 -8.77
CA SER A 216 6.71 0.61 -8.32
C SER A 216 6.41 1.50 -9.52
N ARG A 217 5.26 2.16 -9.49
CA ARG A 217 4.86 3.17 -10.47
C ARG A 217 4.68 4.53 -9.81
N SER A 218 5.49 5.47 -10.21
CA SER A 218 5.63 6.78 -9.60
C SER A 218 5.26 7.90 -10.57
N VAL A 219 4.49 8.88 -10.10
CA VAL A 219 4.25 10.14 -10.83
C VAL A 219 4.61 11.31 -9.95
N LEU A 220 5.49 12.16 -10.44
CA LEU A 220 5.98 13.34 -9.73
C LEU A 220 5.61 14.61 -10.48
N LYS A 221 5.02 15.57 -9.78
CA LYS A 221 4.66 16.90 -10.29
C LYS A 221 5.24 18.00 -9.40
N GLY A 222 5.27 19.22 -9.90
CA GLY A 222 5.76 20.39 -9.15
C GLY A 222 7.22 20.23 -8.71
N ASP A 223 7.52 20.56 -7.46
CA ASP A 223 8.84 20.41 -6.82
C ASP A 223 8.90 19.17 -5.91
N SER A 224 8.05 18.16 -6.16
CA SER A 224 7.91 16.99 -5.30
C SER A 224 9.10 16.02 -5.40
N THR A 225 9.26 15.18 -4.36
CA THR A 225 10.37 14.23 -4.29
C THR A 225 9.84 12.85 -3.95
N GLN A 226 10.33 11.82 -4.67
CA GLN A 226 10.06 10.42 -4.33
C GLN A 226 11.37 9.63 -4.30
N ASN A 227 11.55 8.84 -3.23
CA ASN A 227 12.69 7.94 -3.07
C ASN A 227 12.17 6.51 -2.92
N PHE A 228 12.68 5.61 -3.76
CA PHE A 228 12.32 4.19 -3.74
C PHE A 228 13.58 3.34 -3.52
N TYR A 229 13.62 2.66 -2.38
CA TYR A 229 14.70 1.75 -2.01
C TYR A 229 14.18 0.33 -1.96
N VAL A 230 14.86 -0.58 -2.63
CA VAL A 230 14.50 -1.99 -2.57
C VAL A 230 15.75 -2.84 -2.36
N ASN A 231 15.66 -3.78 -1.40
CA ASN A 231 16.69 -4.75 -1.11
C ASN A 231 16.08 -6.15 -1.23
N LEU A 232 16.49 -6.88 -2.27
CA LEU A 232 15.98 -8.22 -2.58
C LEU A 232 17.09 -9.23 -2.38
N ILE A 233 16.93 -10.13 -1.40
CA ILE A 233 17.93 -11.11 -0.99
C ILE A 233 17.43 -12.52 -1.28
N ALA A 234 18.13 -13.25 -2.15
CA ALA A 234 17.84 -14.63 -2.48
C ALA A 234 18.80 -15.57 -1.72
N LYS A 235 18.25 -16.37 -0.79
CA LYS A 235 18.98 -17.31 0.06
C LYS A 235 18.81 -18.78 -0.36
N ALA A 236 17.97 -19.05 -1.38
CA ALA A 236 17.59 -20.37 -1.88
C ALA A 236 17.53 -20.37 -3.41
N ALA A 237 17.24 -21.51 -4.05
CA ALA A 237 16.94 -21.60 -5.47
C ALA A 237 15.57 -20.96 -5.77
N CYS A 238 15.56 -19.67 -6.12
CA CYS A 238 14.37 -18.84 -6.16
C CYS A 238 14.45 -17.77 -7.28
N TYR A 239 13.33 -17.08 -7.50
CA TYR A 239 13.22 -16.03 -8.52
C TYR A 239 12.75 -14.71 -7.90
N GLY A 240 13.39 -13.59 -8.28
CA GLY A 240 12.95 -12.26 -7.88
C GLY A 240 13.06 -11.24 -9.01
N HIS A 241 12.05 -10.39 -9.13
CA HIS A 241 12.00 -9.33 -10.12
C HIS A 241 11.60 -8.00 -9.49
N ILE A 242 12.24 -6.92 -9.92
CA ILE A 242 11.93 -5.55 -9.52
C ILE A 242 11.70 -4.71 -10.80
N GLU A 243 10.58 -4.01 -10.86
CA GLU A 243 10.24 -3.03 -11.89
C GLU A 243 10.02 -1.66 -11.24
N CYS A 244 10.76 -0.63 -11.70
CA CYS A 244 10.69 0.71 -11.13
C CYS A 244 10.47 1.74 -12.24
N ASP A 245 9.23 2.16 -12.41
CA ASP A 245 8.87 3.13 -13.43
C ASP A 245 8.43 4.47 -12.82
N ALA A 246 8.93 5.58 -13.40
CA ALA A 246 8.55 6.91 -12.94
C ALA A 246 8.30 7.88 -14.10
N ILE A 247 7.19 8.61 -14.02
CA ILE A 247 6.92 9.79 -14.84
C ILE A 247 7.26 11.02 -14.02
N ILE A 248 8.25 11.80 -14.52
CA ILE A 248 8.67 13.07 -13.91
C ILE A 248 8.13 14.23 -14.72
N MET A 249 7.43 15.11 -14.03
CA MET A 249 6.93 16.37 -14.58
C MET A 249 7.52 17.55 -13.79
N ASP A 250 7.54 18.72 -14.41
CA ASP A 250 8.04 19.96 -13.84
C ASP A 250 9.48 19.83 -13.27
N ASN A 251 9.66 20.07 -11.98
CA ASN A 251 10.93 19.97 -11.25
C ASN A 251 10.99 18.75 -10.31
N GLY A 252 10.10 17.78 -10.49
CA GLY A 252 10.04 16.57 -9.67
C GLY A 252 11.38 15.84 -9.62
N ARG A 253 11.71 15.22 -8.47
CA ARG A 253 12.95 14.51 -8.23
C ARG A 253 12.68 13.08 -7.79
N ASN A 254 13.21 12.11 -8.53
CA ASN A 254 13.10 10.70 -8.21
C ASN A 254 14.47 10.09 -7.95
N GLU A 255 14.60 9.33 -6.87
CA GLU A 255 15.74 8.47 -6.62
C GLU A 255 15.25 7.03 -6.47
N THR A 256 15.82 6.11 -7.25
CA THR A 256 15.50 4.69 -7.19
C THR A 256 16.78 3.89 -7.00
N VAL A 257 16.85 3.12 -5.91
CA VAL A 257 18.06 2.37 -5.52
C VAL A 257 17.71 0.90 -5.28
N PRO A 258 17.82 0.05 -6.31
CA PRO A 258 17.66 -1.39 -6.17
C PRO A 258 18.98 -2.04 -5.69
N ALA A 259 18.89 -2.92 -4.71
CA ALA A 259 19.97 -3.78 -4.26
C ALA A 259 19.57 -5.24 -4.39
N LEU A 260 20.31 -6.00 -5.21
CA LEU A 260 20.09 -7.42 -5.44
C LEU A 260 21.23 -8.22 -4.82
N LYS A 261 20.89 -9.24 -4.01
CA LYS A 261 21.87 -10.16 -3.41
C LYS A 261 21.47 -11.60 -3.67
N ALA A 262 22.14 -12.25 -4.64
CA ALA A 262 21.98 -13.69 -4.89
C ALA A 262 23.02 -14.45 -4.05
N LEU A 263 22.57 -15.14 -3.01
CA LEU A 263 23.41 -15.91 -2.08
C LEU A 263 23.33 -17.42 -2.35
N HIS A 264 22.57 -17.84 -3.37
CA HIS A 264 22.46 -19.22 -3.83
C HIS A 264 22.80 -19.29 -5.32
N PRO A 265 23.53 -20.30 -5.80
CA PRO A 265 23.96 -20.40 -7.21
C PRO A 265 22.79 -20.49 -8.21
N ASP A 266 21.67 -21.08 -7.80
CA ASP A 266 20.48 -21.22 -8.64
C ASP A 266 19.44 -20.10 -8.37
N ALA A 267 19.82 -19.01 -7.71
CA ALA A 267 18.98 -17.84 -7.56
C ALA A 267 19.02 -16.97 -8.81
N GLU A 268 17.84 -16.55 -9.27
CA GLU A 268 17.69 -15.63 -10.38
C GLU A 268 17.02 -14.33 -9.91
N LEU A 269 17.76 -13.22 -9.98
CA LEU A 269 17.28 -11.89 -9.62
C LEU A 269 17.44 -10.93 -10.79
N THR A 270 16.37 -10.24 -11.14
CA THR A 270 16.34 -9.28 -12.24
C THR A 270 15.80 -7.93 -11.80
N HIS A 271 16.24 -6.86 -12.47
CA HIS A 271 15.74 -5.51 -12.25
C HIS A 271 15.62 -4.77 -13.59
N GLU A 272 14.52 -4.00 -13.72
CA GLU A 272 14.35 -3.03 -14.79
C GLU A 272 13.80 -1.71 -14.27
N ALA A 273 14.14 -0.60 -14.94
CA ALA A 273 13.67 0.73 -14.56
C ALA A 273 13.49 1.61 -15.79
N SER A 274 12.43 2.41 -15.76
CA SER A 274 12.15 3.45 -16.76
C SER A 274 11.76 4.75 -16.03
N ILE A 275 12.66 5.74 -16.07
CA ILE A 275 12.45 7.02 -15.40
C ILE A 275 12.57 8.14 -16.42
N GLY A 276 11.50 8.90 -16.60
CA GLY A 276 11.53 9.98 -17.59
C GLY A 276 10.25 10.79 -17.67
N LYS A 277 10.20 11.63 -18.71
CA LYS A 277 9.01 12.44 -19.03
C LYS A 277 8.05 11.68 -19.93
N ILE A 278 6.80 12.10 -19.96
CA ILE A 278 5.83 11.61 -20.95
C ILE A 278 6.37 11.90 -22.36
N ALA A 279 6.37 10.88 -23.20
CA ALA A 279 6.84 11.02 -24.58
C ALA A 279 5.91 11.94 -25.39
N ASN A 280 6.50 12.91 -26.10
CA ASN A 280 5.73 13.88 -26.92
C ASN A 280 4.84 13.17 -27.96
N ASP A 281 5.29 12.06 -28.52
CA ASP A 281 4.51 11.29 -29.51
C ASP A 281 3.22 10.72 -28.90
N GLN A 282 3.24 10.32 -27.64
CA GLN A 282 2.04 9.86 -26.93
C GLN A 282 1.07 11.02 -26.71
N LEU A 283 1.55 12.17 -26.26
CA LEU A 283 0.74 13.39 -26.08
C LEU A 283 0.11 13.81 -27.42
N MET A 284 0.93 13.89 -28.48
CA MET A 284 0.43 14.28 -29.81
C MET A 284 -0.66 13.33 -30.32
N LYS A 285 -0.55 12.03 -30.11
CA LYS A 285 -1.59 11.06 -30.48
C LYS A 285 -2.92 11.36 -29.80
N PHE A 286 -2.93 11.60 -28.48
CA PHE A 286 -4.16 11.94 -27.77
C PHE A 286 -4.74 13.30 -28.20
N MET A 287 -3.88 14.28 -28.44
CA MET A 287 -4.32 15.61 -28.91
C MET A 287 -4.90 15.55 -30.32
N THR A 288 -4.37 14.72 -31.23
CA THR A 288 -4.97 14.50 -32.56
C THR A 288 -6.33 13.81 -32.51
N LEU A 289 -6.65 13.13 -31.41
CA LEU A 289 -7.98 12.57 -31.14
C LEU A 289 -8.93 13.58 -30.48
N GLY A 290 -8.50 14.84 -30.30
CA GLY A 290 -9.34 15.92 -29.82
C GLY A 290 -9.25 16.20 -28.30
N LEU A 291 -8.31 15.56 -27.57
CA LEU A 291 -8.10 15.87 -26.16
C LEU A 291 -7.29 17.19 -26.03
N SER A 292 -7.58 17.96 -24.97
CA SER A 292 -6.66 19.02 -24.55
C SER A 292 -5.32 18.45 -24.06
N TYR A 293 -4.30 19.30 -23.97
CA TYR A 293 -3.00 18.86 -23.42
C TYR A 293 -3.16 18.25 -22.02
N ASP A 294 -3.88 18.93 -21.14
CA ASP A 294 -4.10 18.49 -19.75
C ASP A 294 -4.90 17.16 -19.67
N ASP A 295 -5.93 17.01 -20.52
CA ASP A 295 -6.69 15.76 -20.59
C ASP A 295 -5.82 14.61 -21.11
N ALA A 296 -4.97 14.86 -22.09
CA ALA A 296 -4.04 13.87 -22.64
C ALA A 296 -3.05 13.41 -21.55
N VAL A 297 -2.43 14.36 -20.83
CA VAL A 297 -1.54 14.08 -19.69
C VAL A 297 -2.25 13.25 -18.63
N ASN A 298 -3.43 13.67 -18.19
CA ASN A 298 -4.21 12.97 -17.17
C ASN A 298 -4.57 11.55 -17.61
N ARG A 299 -4.91 11.36 -18.89
CA ARG A 299 -5.23 10.03 -19.42
C ARG A 299 -4.04 9.10 -19.44
N ILE A 300 -2.84 9.62 -19.78
CA ILE A 300 -1.59 8.85 -19.74
C ILE A 300 -1.26 8.45 -18.30
N ILE A 301 -1.31 9.41 -17.36
CA ILE A 301 -1.06 9.14 -15.93
C ILE A 301 -2.02 8.09 -15.39
N GLN A 302 -3.33 8.22 -15.67
CA GLN A 302 -4.32 7.23 -15.23
C GLN A 302 -4.06 5.83 -15.81
N GLY A 303 -3.60 5.76 -17.06
CA GLY A 303 -3.20 4.50 -17.69
C GLY A 303 -1.94 3.90 -17.09
N PHE A 304 -0.97 4.73 -16.75
CA PHE A 304 0.30 4.35 -16.17
C PHE A 304 0.16 3.83 -14.73
N LEU A 305 -0.72 4.45 -13.94
CA LEU A 305 -0.99 4.05 -12.54
C LEU A 305 -2.02 2.91 -12.40
N LYS A 306 -2.50 2.31 -13.47
CA LYS A 306 -3.32 1.08 -13.42
C LYS A 306 -2.44 -0.14 -13.27
#